data_922466cbadf0f3b4652fe62aba8147bf
#
_entry.id   922466cbadf0f3b4652fe62aba8147bf
#
_cell.length_a   1.000
_cell.length_b   1.000
_cell.length_c   1.000
_cell.angle_alpha   90.00
_cell.angle_beta   90.00
_cell.angle_gamma   90.00
#
_symmetry.space_group_name_H-M   'P 1'
#
loop_
_entity.id
_entity.type
_entity.pdbx_description
1 polymer ?
#
loop_
_entity_poly.entity_id
_entity_poly.type
_entity_poly.pdbx_seq_one_letter_code
_entity_poly.pdbx_strand_id
1 'polypeptide(L)'
;MKGRFSFMDIELFDYDLPEELIAQTPLKKRDTSRLMVLDKATGDVEHKHFYDILDYLKPGDVLVRNNTKVIPARLYGLKEETGGHVEVLLLKDLHDDLWECLVGNAKIVKLGTVITFGDGRLKAQCTEIREEGIRIFKMIYDGIFYEILDQLGIMPLPPYIKEKLNDPDRYQTVYAKVEGSAAAPTAGLHFTEELLQKVREKGIEILDVTLHVGLGTFRPVKVENVLEHHMHSEYYEISEEVAEKLNQAKKEGRRIIAVGTTSCRTLEANHSKYGCFKAAHENTNIFIYPGYTFTGIDALITNFHLPKSTLVMLVSALAGREHILNAYKIAVNEKYRFFSFGDAMFIH
;
A
#
# COMPACT_ATOMS: atom_id res chain seq x y z
N MET A 1 14.66 13.88 -25.71
CA MET A 1 14.06 15.22 -25.43
C MET A 1 13.03 15.02 -24.32
N LYS A 2 13.34 15.42 -23.09
CA LYS A 2 12.36 15.41 -21.98
C LYS A 2 11.47 16.63 -22.18
N GLY A 3 10.29 16.46 -22.74
CA GLY A 3 9.22 17.45 -22.66
C GLY A 3 8.84 17.61 -21.20
N ARG A 4 9.35 18.62 -20.51
CA ARG A 4 8.87 19.01 -19.19
C ARG A 4 7.46 19.56 -19.40
N PHE A 5 6.45 18.77 -19.01
CA PHE A 5 5.14 19.34 -18.76
C PHE A 5 5.34 20.43 -17.68
N SER A 6 4.91 21.64 -17.95
CA SER A 6 4.91 22.72 -16.94
C SER A 6 3.67 22.61 -16.02
N PHE A 7 2.67 21.86 -16.44
CA PHE A 7 1.39 21.66 -15.75
C PHE A 7 0.79 20.30 -16.14
N MET A 8 0.28 19.56 -15.17
CA MET A 8 -0.48 18.34 -15.38
C MET A 8 -1.71 18.39 -14.47
N ASP A 9 -2.89 18.57 -15.07
CA ASP A 9 -4.15 18.72 -14.35
C ASP A 9 -4.56 17.40 -13.69
N ILE A 10 -4.93 17.45 -12.41
CA ILE A 10 -5.43 16.31 -11.65
C ILE A 10 -6.72 15.75 -12.24
N GLU A 11 -7.54 16.61 -12.88
CA GLU A 11 -8.80 16.23 -13.55
C GLU A 11 -8.56 15.20 -14.68
N LEU A 12 -7.36 15.14 -15.23
CA LEU A 12 -6.97 14.12 -16.22
C LEU A 12 -7.07 12.69 -15.67
N PHE A 13 -7.11 12.53 -14.35
CA PHE A 13 -7.17 11.24 -13.65
C PHE A 13 -8.49 11.03 -12.92
N ASP A 14 -9.50 11.81 -13.28
CA ASP A 14 -10.84 11.67 -12.78
C ASP A 14 -11.65 10.66 -13.61
N TYR A 15 -12.57 9.97 -12.95
CA TYR A 15 -13.56 9.11 -13.55
C TYR A 15 -14.75 8.97 -12.60
N ASP A 16 -15.92 8.70 -13.14
CA ASP A 16 -17.13 8.50 -12.34
C ASP A 16 -17.09 7.12 -11.65
N LEU A 17 -17.11 7.13 -10.32
CA LEU A 17 -17.12 5.93 -9.48
C LEU A 17 -18.34 5.95 -8.56
N PRO A 18 -19.37 5.13 -8.83
CA PRO A 18 -20.50 4.95 -7.92
C PRO A 18 -20.05 4.44 -6.54
N GLU A 19 -20.53 5.05 -5.46
CA GLU A 19 -20.12 4.70 -4.08
C GLU A 19 -20.42 3.23 -3.75
N GLU A 20 -21.48 2.66 -4.28
CA GLU A 20 -21.88 1.27 -4.09
C GLU A 20 -20.87 0.25 -4.65
N LEU A 21 -19.97 0.65 -5.54
CA LEU A 21 -18.92 -0.22 -6.05
C LEU A 21 -17.70 -0.28 -5.11
N ILE A 22 -17.62 0.59 -4.12
CA ILE A 22 -16.56 0.56 -3.12
C ILE A 22 -16.78 -0.60 -2.16
N ALA A 23 -15.95 -1.64 -2.25
CA ALA A 23 -16.09 -2.84 -1.44
C ALA A 23 -15.91 -2.57 0.05
N GLN A 24 -16.94 -2.86 0.85
CA GLN A 24 -16.91 -2.68 2.31
C GLN A 24 -16.41 -3.92 3.05
N THR A 25 -16.56 -5.10 2.46
CA THR A 25 -16.23 -6.38 3.07
C THR A 25 -15.44 -7.26 2.10
N PRO A 26 -14.51 -8.11 2.60
CA PRO A 26 -13.81 -9.06 1.75
C PRO A 26 -14.75 -10.19 1.29
N LEU A 27 -14.44 -10.77 0.13
CA LEU A 27 -15.10 -11.99 -0.33
C LEU A 27 -14.78 -13.17 0.60
N LYS A 28 -15.69 -14.14 0.72
CA LYS A 28 -15.48 -15.32 1.57
C LYS A 28 -14.18 -16.06 1.24
N LYS A 29 -13.90 -16.26 -0.05
CA LYS A 29 -12.65 -16.85 -0.55
C LYS A 29 -11.86 -15.79 -1.32
N ARG A 30 -10.58 -15.57 -0.97
CA ARG A 30 -9.76 -14.46 -1.47
C ARG A 30 -9.57 -14.48 -2.99
N ASP A 31 -9.24 -15.64 -3.55
CA ASP A 31 -8.91 -15.84 -4.96
C ASP A 31 -10.11 -15.92 -5.90
N THR A 32 -11.34 -15.82 -5.37
CA THR A 32 -12.57 -15.73 -6.19
C THR A 32 -12.95 -14.30 -6.56
N SER A 33 -12.17 -13.31 -6.20
CA SER A 33 -12.34 -11.95 -6.74
C SER A 33 -12.20 -11.96 -8.26
N ARG A 34 -12.84 -11.00 -8.93
CA ARG A 34 -12.65 -10.84 -10.38
C ARG A 34 -11.26 -10.32 -10.67
N LEU A 35 -10.75 -10.68 -11.84
CA LEU A 35 -9.49 -10.19 -12.37
C LEU A 35 -9.74 -9.58 -13.74
N MET A 36 -9.40 -8.31 -13.88
CA MET A 36 -9.31 -7.66 -15.18
C MET A 36 -7.87 -7.77 -15.68
N VAL A 37 -7.67 -8.45 -16.79
CA VAL A 37 -6.36 -8.54 -17.44
C VAL A 37 -6.30 -7.46 -18.52
N LEU A 38 -5.31 -6.58 -18.42
CA LEU A 38 -5.09 -5.46 -19.33
C LEU A 38 -3.76 -5.63 -20.06
N ASP A 39 -3.82 -5.75 -21.37
CA ASP A 39 -2.63 -5.60 -22.22
C ASP A 39 -2.26 -4.11 -22.28
N LYS A 40 -1.10 -3.75 -21.73
CA LYS A 40 -0.65 -2.35 -21.67
C LYS A 40 -0.29 -1.77 -23.03
N ALA A 41 0.02 -2.62 -24.02
CA ALA A 41 0.41 -2.15 -25.35
C ALA A 41 -0.81 -1.84 -26.22
N THR A 42 -1.87 -2.64 -26.13
CA THR A 42 -3.08 -2.49 -26.96
C THR A 42 -4.24 -1.83 -26.25
N GLY A 43 -4.30 -1.94 -24.92
CA GLY A 43 -5.45 -1.53 -24.11
C GLY A 43 -6.58 -2.55 -24.06
N ASP A 44 -6.37 -3.74 -24.63
CA ASP A 44 -7.35 -4.82 -24.63
C ASP A 44 -7.57 -5.36 -23.22
N VAL A 45 -8.81 -5.72 -22.92
CA VAL A 45 -9.27 -6.14 -21.59
C VAL A 45 -9.89 -7.53 -21.68
N GLU A 46 -9.48 -8.43 -20.78
CA GLU A 46 -10.13 -9.70 -20.53
C GLU A 46 -10.72 -9.74 -19.10
N HIS A 47 -11.83 -10.48 -18.93
CA HIS A 47 -12.50 -10.67 -17.64
C HIS A 47 -12.29 -12.11 -17.15
N LYS A 48 -11.68 -12.24 -15.97
CA LYS A 48 -11.29 -13.51 -15.34
C LYS A 48 -11.62 -13.48 -13.84
N HIS A 49 -11.25 -14.55 -13.14
CA HIS A 49 -11.15 -14.57 -11.68
C HIS A 49 -9.68 -14.59 -11.26
N PHE A 50 -9.41 -14.22 -10.03
CA PHE A 50 -8.01 -14.07 -9.59
C PHE A 50 -7.22 -15.39 -9.64
N TYR A 51 -7.86 -16.53 -9.40
CA TYR A 51 -7.22 -17.84 -9.52
C TYR A 51 -6.75 -18.15 -10.97
N ASP A 52 -7.32 -17.48 -11.98
CA ASP A 52 -6.92 -17.62 -13.38
C ASP A 52 -5.60 -16.87 -13.69
N ILE A 53 -5.05 -16.12 -12.74
CA ILE A 53 -3.74 -15.45 -12.90
C ILE A 53 -2.63 -16.43 -13.34
N LEU A 54 -2.76 -17.69 -12.95
CA LEU A 54 -1.85 -18.76 -13.35
C LEU A 54 -1.72 -18.89 -14.87
N ASP A 55 -2.77 -18.60 -15.65
CA ASP A 55 -2.75 -18.70 -17.11
C ASP A 55 -1.87 -17.62 -17.76
N TYR A 56 -1.64 -16.54 -17.05
CA TYR A 56 -0.87 -15.38 -17.50
C TYR A 56 0.58 -15.35 -16.98
N LEU A 57 0.88 -16.16 -15.96
CA LEU A 57 2.23 -16.33 -15.44
C LEU A 57 2.98 -17.42 -16.23
N LYS A 58 4.27 -17.20 -16.49
CA LYS A 58 5.12 -18.11 -17.27
C LYS A 58 6.23 -18.66 -16.38
N PRO A 59 6.67 -19.91 -16.59
CA PRO A 59 7.87 -20.43 -15.93
C PRO A 59 9.05 -19.48 -16.11
N GLY A 60 9.76 -19.20 -15.02
CA GLY A 60 10.85 -18.23 -14.98
C GLY A 60 10.45 -16.81 -14.61
N ASP A 61 9.16 -16.45 -14.60
CA ASP A 61 8.71 -15.16 -14.05
C ASP A 61 9.13 -15.02 -12.59
N VAL A 62 9.32 -13.77 -12.14
CA VAL A 62 9.62 -13.43 -10.75
C VAL A 62 8.46 -12.60 -10.21
N LEU A 63 7.76 -13.13 -9.21
CA LEU A 63 6.66 -12.47 -8.51
C LEU A 63 7.19 -11.81 -7.25
N VAL A 64 7.15 -10.48 -7.18
CA VAL A 64 7.65 -9.72 -6.02
C VAL A 64 6.48 -9.17 -5.23
N ARG A 65 6.42 -9.53 -3.96
CA ARG A 65 5.34 -9.15 -3.05
C ARG A 65 5.86 -8.43 -1.81
N ASN A 66 5.01 -7.60 -1.22
CA ASN A 66 5.31 -6.87 0.01
C ASN A 66 4.86 -7.70 1.22
N ASN A 67 5.80 -8.13 2.05
CA ASN A 67 5.57 -8.98 3.21
C ASN A 67 5.28 -8.20 4.50
N THR A 68 5.02 -6.91 4.40
CA THR A 68 4.69 -6.10 5.57
C THR A 68 3.44 -6.61 6.29
N LYS A 69 3.45 -6.54 7.62
CA LYS A 69 2.33 -6.89 8.48
C LYS A 69 1.72 -5.63 9.09
N VAL A 70 0.41 -5.49 8.99
CA VAL A 70 -0.32 -4.39 9.62
C VAL A 70 -0.33 -4.61 11.12
N ILE A 71 0.01 -3.57 11.87
CA ILE A 71 -0.09 -3.56 13.33
C ILE A 71 -1.44 -2.98 13.76
N PRO A 72 -1.98 -3.33 14.94
CA PRO A 72 -3.20 -2.71 15.47
C PRO A 72 -2.90 -1.27 15.94
N ALA A 73 -2.62 -0.41 14.97
CA ALA A 73 -2.02 0.91 15.16
C ALA A 73 -2.97 1.97 15.71
N ARG A 74 -4.29 1.70 15.77
CA ARG A 74 -5.28 2.67 16.28
C ARG A 74 -5.54 2.45 17.76
N LEU A 75 -5.22 3.45 18.56
CA LEU A 75 -5.33 3.43 20.01
C LEU A 75 -6.32 4.50 20.46
N TYR A 76 -7.14 4.17 21.47
CA TYR A 76 -8.02 5.11 22.16
C TYR A 76 -7.57 5.25 23.60
N GLY A 77 -7.26 6.46 24.00
CA GLY A 77 -6.73 6.75 25.33
C GLY A 77 -7.36 7.98 25.97
N LEU A 78 -6.95 8.24 27.19
CA LEU A 78 -7.36 9.37 27.98
C LEU A 78 -6.19 10.28 28.30
N LYS A 79 -6.36 11.57 28.13
CA LYS A 79 -5.40 12.55 28.58
C LYS A 79 -5.32 12.52 30.10
N GLU A 80 -4.14 12.28 30.70
CA GLU A 80 -3.99 12.10 32.16
C GLU A 80 -4.49 13.29 32.96
N GLU A 81 -4.21 14.51 32.53
CA GLU A 81 -4.58 15.72 33.28
C GLU A 81 -6.09 16.01 33.32
N THR A 82 -6.82 15.68 32.26
CA THR A 82 -8.18 16.17 32.04
C THR A 82 -9.21 15.08 31.79
N GLY A 83 -8.78 13.83 31.58
CA GLY A 83 -9.64 12.71 31.18
C GLY A 83 -10.22 12.82 29.75
N GLY A 84 -9.74 13.77 28.95
CA GLY A 84 -10.23 13.97 27.60
C GLY A 84 -9.87 12.78 26.70
N HIS A 85 -10.85 12.29 25.91
CA HIS A 85 -10.67 11.19 24.97
C HIS A 85 -9.79 11.62 23.79
N VAL A 86 -8.81 10.79 23.44
CA VAL A 86 -7.88 11.01 22.34
C VAL A 86 -7.75 9.73 21.54
N GLU A 87 -7.92 9.84 20.22
CA GLU A 87 -7.54 8.81 19.27
C GLU A 87 -6.11 9.07 18.81
N VAL A 88 -5.27 8.05 18.87
CA VAL A 88 -3.89 8.07 18.41
C VAL A 88 -3.71 6.95 17.40
N LEU A 89 -3.24 7.30 16.21
CA LEU A 89 -2.96 6.35 15.15
C LEU A 89 -1.46 6.36 14.85
N LEU A 90 -0.80 5.25 15.13
CA LEU A 90 0.62 5.05 14.87
C LEU A 90 0.87 5.03 13.36
N LEU A 91 1.81 5.85 12.88
CA LEU A 91 2.13 5.97 11.46
C LEU A 91 3.51 5.42 11.11
N LYS A 92 4.51 5.76 11.93
CA LYS A 92 5.90 5.43 11.66
C LYS A 92 6.68 5.27 12.96
N ASP A 93 7.40 4.19 13.06
CA ASP A 93 8.43 3.98 14.07
C ASP A 93 9.64 4.85 13.73
N LEU A 94 10.04 5.70 14.67
CA LEU A 94 11.23 6.55 14.57
C LEU A 94 12.40 5.98 15.38
N HIS A 95 12.25 4.78 15.91
CA HIS A 95 13.13 4.08 16.84
C HIS A 95 13.17 4.69 18.24
N ASP A 96 13.84 4.00 19.17
CA ASP A 96 13.98 4.44 20.57
C ASP A 96 12.63 4.78 21.24
N ASP A 97 11.58 3.99 20.97
CA ASP A 97 10.18 4.18 21.41
C ASP A 97 9.54 5.51 20.96
N LEU A 98 10.10 6.17 19.98
CA LEU A 98 9.50 7.36 19.37
C LEU A 98 8.63 6.97 18.17
N TRP A 99 7.41 7.47 18.16
CA TRP A 99 6.45 7.22 17.10
C TRP A 99 5.88 8.50 16.52
N GLU A 100 5.89 8.60 15.19
CA GLU A 100 5.07 9.56 14.49
C GLU A 100 3.63 9.07 14.45
N CYS A 101 2.69 9.91 14.91
CA CYS A 101 1.29 9.55 15.06
C CYS A 101 0.38 10.63 14.49
N LEU A 102 -0.74 10.19 13.91
CA LEU A 102 -1.88 11.09 13.64
C LEU A 102 -2.82 11.09 14.85
N VAL A 103 -3.21 12.27 15.29
CA VAL A 103 -4.02 12.43 16.48
C VAL A 103 -5.39 13.00 16.13
N GLY A 104 -6.44 12.27 16.51
CA GLY A 104 -7.80 12.81 16.49
C GLY A 104 -7.94 13.91 17.54
N ASN A 105 -8.58 15.03 17.18
CA ASN A 105 -8.68 16.22 18.04
C ASN A 105 -7.32 16.75 18.53
N ALA A 106 -6.34 16.85 17.61
CA ALA A 106 -4.96 17.22 17.90
C ALA A 106 -4.80 18.55 18.67
N LYS A 107 -5.83 19.42 18.69
CA LYS A 107 -5.82 20.71 19.38
C LYS A 107 -5.66 20.56 20.90
N ILE A 108 -6.16 19.48 21.50
CA ILE A 108 -6.07 19.23 22.95
C ILE A 108 -4.74 18.59 23.37
N VAL A 109 -3.94 18.09 22.41
CA VAL A 109 -2.65 17.44 22.67
C VAL A 109 -1.53 18.45 22.45
N LYS A 110 -0.96 18.93 23.55
CA LYS A 110 0.14 19.90 23.61
C LYS A 110 1.47 19.17 23.88
N LEU A 111 2.58 19.91 23.73
CA LEU A 111 3.87 19.41 24.14
C LEU A 111 3.84 18.98 25.61
N GLY A 112 4.39 17.81 25.92
CA GLY A 112 4.38 17.23 27.26
C GLY A 112 3.08 16.53 27.67
N THR A 113 1.98 16.65 26.88
CA THR A 113 0.74 15.93 27.17
C THR A 113 0.99 14.43 27.23
N VAL A 114 0.51 13.78 28.29
CA VAL A 114 0.54 12.32 28.45
C VAL A 114 -0.85 11.75 28.19
N ILE A 115 -0.91 10.73 27.36
CA ILE A 115 -2.12 9.95 27.05
C ILE A 115 -1.92 8.55 27.60
N THR A 116 -2.90 8.05 28.34
CA THR A 116 -2.89 6.70 28.92
C THR A 116 -3.87 5.82 28.17
N PHE A 117 -3.42 4.62 27.82
CA PHE A 117 -4.19 3.60 27.11
C PHE A 117 -4.41 2.38 28.01
N GLY A 118 -5.60 1.77 27.87
CA GLY A 118 -6.01 0.67 28.74
C GLY A 118 -6.03 1.09 30.22
N ASP A 119 -5.52 0.23 31.05
CA ASP A 119 -5.38 0.42 32.51
C ASP A 119 -4.03 1.03 32.91
N GLY A 120 -3.36 1.73 32.01
CA GLY A 120 -2.07 2.37 32.24
C GLY A 120 -0.85 1.56 31.75
N ARG A 121 -1.07 0.43 31.12
CA ARG A 121 0.00 -0.42 30.56
C ARG A 121 0.80 0.24 29.45
N LEU A 122 0.18 1.16 28.73
CA LEU A 122 0.83 1.97 27.71
C LEU A 122 0.50 3.44 27.94
N LYS A 123 1.54 4.28 27.91
CA LYS A 123 1.39 5.74 27.90
C LYS A 123 2.14 6.31 26.71
N ALA A 124 1.68 7.46 26.22
CA ALA A 124 2.33 8.22 25.16
C ALA A 124 2.52 9.67 25.58
N GLN A 125 3.76 10.14 25.67
CA GLN A 125 4.09 11.52 25.96
C GLN A 125 4.40 12.28 24.67
N CYS A 126 3.67 13.37 24.39
CA CYS A 126 3.89 14.22 23.23
C CYS A 126 5.23 14.97 23.37
N THR A 127 6.18 14.67 22.52
CA THR A 127 7.54 15.26 22.49
C THR A 127 7.71 16.30 21.39
N GLU A 128 6.88 16.27 20.33
CA GLU A 128 6.94 17.21 19.21
C GLU A 128 5.56 17.39 18.59
N ILE A 129 5.27 18.62 18.16
CA ILE A 129 4.05 18.99 17.45
C ILE A 129 4.42 19.29 15.99
N ARG A 130 3.78 18.60 15.05
CA ARG A 130 3.89 18.85 13.61
C ARG A 130 2.55 19.31 13.03
N GLU A 131 2.58 19.72 11.78
CA GLU A 131 1.39 20.15 11.05
C GLU A 131 0.39 18.99 10.82
N GLU A 132 -0.79 19.30 10.34
CA GLU A 132 -1.85 18.35 9.94
C GLU A 132 -2.25 17.31 11.02
N GLY A 133 -2.15 17.64 12.29
CA GLY A 133 -2.52 16.73 13.38
C GLY A 133 -1.46 15.71 13.75
N ILE A 134 -0.28 15.80 13.15
CA ILE A 134 0.84 14.91 13.46
C ILE A 134 1.49 15.30 14.79
N ARG A 135 1.83 14.29 15.56
CA ARG A 135 2.56 14.39 16.84
C ARG A 135 3.63 13.33 16.89
N ILE A 136 4.75 13.63 17.53
CA ILE A 136 5.72 12.62 17.94
C ILE A 136 5.49 12.28 19.39
N PHE A 137 5.34 10.99 19.68
CA PHE A 137 5.19 10.50 21.02
C PHE A 137 6.36 9.61 21.42
N LYS A 138 6.81 9.78 22.64
CA LYS A 138 7.61 8.80 23.36
C LYS A 138 6.66 7.80 24.02
N MET A 139 6.76 6.54 23.62
CA MET A 139 5.98 5.46 24.23
C MET A 139 6.63 5.04 25.56
N ILE A 140 5.80 4.83 26.58
CA ILE A 140 6.21 4.45 27.93
C ILE A 140 5.40 3.21 28.31
N TYR A 141 6.08 2.11 28.51
CA TYR A 141 5.49 0.79 28.78
C TYR A 141 6.48 -0.11 29.47
N ASP A 142 6.00 -1.24 30.01
CA ASP A 142 6.81 -2.32 30.51
C ASP A 142 6.50 -3.61 29.74
N GLY A 143 7.53 -4.31 29.26
CA GLY A 143 7.42 -5.52 28.46
C GLY A 143 7.65 -5.32 26.96
N ILE A 144 6.92 -6.04 26.11
CA ILE A 144 7.07 -6.04 24.65
C ILE A 144 5.99 -5.15 24.02
N PHE A 145 6.40 -4.11 23.33
CA PHE A 145 5.50 -3.10 22.75
C PHE A 145 4.41 -3.69 21.85
N TYR A 146 4.78 -4.58 20.94
CA TYR A 146 3.83 -5.18 20.00
C TYR A 146 2.81 -6.09 20.67
N GLU A 147 3.19 -6.81 21.76
CA GLU A 147 2.23 -7.59 22.55
C GLU A 147 1.21 -6.71 23.28
N ILE A 148 1.63 -5.53 23.71
CA ILE A 148 0.75 -4.54 24.32
C ILE A 148 -0.19 -3.95 23.27
N LEU A 149 0.34 -3.64 22.07
CA LEU A 149 -0.48 -3.17 20.94
C LEU A 149 -1.55 -4.18 20.53
N ASP A 150 -1.21 -5.47 20.47
CA ASP A 150 -2.16 -6.53 20.12
C ASP A 150 -3.34 -6.61 21.10
N GLN A 151 -3.13 -6.20 22.35
CA GLN A 151 -4.18 -6.19 23.37
C GLN A 151 -5.00 -4.91 23.39
N LEU A 152 -4.40 -3.76 23.10
CA LEU A 152 -5.02 -2.44 23.24
C LEU A 152 -5.43 -1.80 21.92
N GLY A 153 -4.75 -2.13 20.84
CA GLY A 153 -4.92 -1.52 19.53
C GLY A 153 -6.04 -2.14 18.72
N ILE A 154 -6.48 -1.39 17.73
CA ILE A 154 -7.46 -1.82 16.74
C ILE A 154 -6.83 -1.74 15.36
N MET A 155 -7.14 -2.71 14.51
CA MET A 155 -6.72 -2.74 13.11
C MET A 155 -7.17 -1.46 12.39
N PRO A 156 -6.25 -0.66 11.84
CA PRO A 156 -6.58 0.60 11.17
C PRO A 156 -7.08 0.33 9.75
N LEU A 157 -8.39 0.25 9.60
CA LEU A 157 -8.98 0.18 8.27
C LEU A 157 -8.94 1.55 7.57
N PRO A 158 -8.81 1.58 6.23
CA PRO A 158 -8.93 2.80 5.45
C PRO A 158 -10.26 3.53 5.69
N PRO A 159 -10.30 4.87 5.58
CA PRO A 159 -11.48 5.67 5.94
C PRO A 159 -12.72 5.43 5.07
N TYR A 160 -12.55 4.83 3.90
CA TYR A 160 -13.67 4.47 3.00
C TYR A 160 -14.33 3.13 3.36
N ILE A 161 -13.73 2.34 4.26
CA ILE A 161 -14.35 1.14 4.83
C ILE A 161 -15.10 1.57 6.09
N LYS A 162 -16.43 1.62 5.99
CA LYS A 162 -17.35 2.02 7.06
C LYS A 162 -17.85 0.82 7.86
N GLU A 163 -17.82 -0.37 7.25
CA GLU A 163 -18.25 -1.62 7.86
C GLU A 163 -17.22 -2.16 8.84
N LYS A 164 -17.71 -2.70 9.96
CA LYS A 164 -16.85 -3.35 10.94
C LYS A 164 -16.35 -4.69 10.40
N LEU A 165 -15.05 -4.88 10.41
CA LEU A 165 -14.43 -6.14 10.03
C LEU A 165 -14.55 -7.15 11.18
N ASN A 166 -15.26 -8.25 10.95
CA ASN A 166 -15.46 -9.30 11.98
C ASN A 166 -14.19 -10.12 12.23
N ASP A 167 -13.34 -10.25 11.22
CA ASP A 167 -12.09 -10.99 11.25
C ASP A 167 -10.96 -10.06 10.80
N PRO A 168 -10.15 -9.51 11.74
CA PRO A 168 -9.04 -8.62 11.43
C PRO A 168 -7.99 -9.22 10.49
N ASP A 169 -7.80 -10.55 10.51
CA ASP A 169 -6.83 -11.24 9.66
C ASP A 169 -7.20 -11.19 8.16
N ARG A 170 -8.46 -10.81 7.86
CA ARG A 170 -8.87 -10.55 6.48
C ARG A 170 -8.23 -9.29 5.89
N TYR A 171 -7.74 -8.38 6.71
CA TYR A 171 -6.93 -7.22 6.30
C TYR A 171 -5.43 -7.46 6.45
N GLN A 172 -5.01 -8.73 6.36
CA GLN A 172 -3.61 -9.17 6.27
C GLN A 172 -3.42 -10.07 5.06
N THR A 173 -2.27 -9.99 4.41
CA THR A 173 -1.89 -11.00 3.40
C THR A 173 -1.55 -12.33 4.11
N VAL A 174 -1.74 -13.45 3.43
CA VAL A 174 -1.38 -14.77 3.97
C VAL A 174 0.13 -14.93 4.21
N TYR A 175 0.93 -14.03 3.67
CA TYR A 175 2.39 -14.01 3.78
C TYR A 175 2.92 -12.80 4.59
N ALA A 176 2.06 -12.10 5.32
CA ALA A 176 2.47 -10.97 6.17
C ALA A 176 3.45 -11.45 7.25
N LYS A 177 4.60 -10.78 7.37
CA LYS A 177 5.69 -11.21 8.25
C LYS A 177 6.33 -10.07 9.05
N VAL A 178 6.65 -8.95 8.41
CA VAL A 178 7.41 -7.85 9.03
C VAL A 178 6.44 -6.80 9.55
N GLU A 179 6.34 -6.68 10.87
CA GLU A 179 5.46 -5.72 11.54
C GLU A 179 5.91 -4.27 11.33
N GLY A 180 4.97 -3.33 11.32
CA GLY A 180 5.28 -1.89 11.24
C GLY A 180 4.40 -1.10 10.28
N SER A 181 3.48 -1.71 9.56
CA SER A 181 2.61 -1.01 8.60
C SER A 181 1.31 -0.54 9.23
N ALA A 182 0.87 0.66 8.83
CA ALA A 182 -0.46 1.17 9.16
C ALA A 182 -1.54 0.72 8.17
N ALA A 183 -1.17 0.10 7.03
CA ALA A 183 -2.11 -0.40 6.04
C ALA A 183 -1.58 -1.65 5.32
N ALA A 184 -2.50 -2.52 4.89
CA ALA A 184 -2.16 -3.73 4.15
C ALA A 184 -1.76 -3.44 2.69
N PRO A 185 -0.85 -4.22 2.10
CA PRO A 185 -0.60 -4.23 0.66
C PRO A 185 -1.73 -4.99 -0.04
N THR A 186 -2.84 -4.30 -0.30
CA THR A 186 -4.15 -4.91 -0.55
C THR A 186 -4.25 -5.77 -1.80
N ALA A 187 -3.41 -5.55 -2.82
CA ALA A 187 -3.33 -6.46 -3.97
C ALA A 187 -2.87 -7.87 -3.58
N GLY A 188 -2.13 -8.00 -2.49
CA GLY A 188 -1.72 -9.28 -1.93
C GLY A 188 -2.85 -10.05 -1.24
N LEU A 189 -3.95 -9.38 -0.88
CA LEU A 189 -5.10 -10.00 -0.22
C LEU A 189 -5.83 -11.02 -1.10
N HIS A 190 -5.65 -10.96 -2.40
CA HIS A 190 -6.24 -11.90 -3.35
C HIS A 190 -5.59 -13.29 -3.33
N PHE A 191 -4.34 -13.39 -2.87
CA PHE A 191 -3.63 -14.66 -2.82
C PHE A 191 -4.08 -15.52 -1.64
N THR A 192 -4.21 -16.83 -1.91
CA THR A 192 -4.30 -17.88 -0.91
C THR A 192 -2.97 -18.64 -0.88
N GLU A 193 -2.71 -19.40 0.20
CA GLU A 193 -1.52 -20.26 0.26
C GLU A 193 -1.53 -21.31 -0.86
N GLU A 194 -2.72 -21.87 -1.16
CA GLU A 194 -2.88 -22.84 -2.23
C GLU A 194 -2.54 -22.26 -3.61
N LEU A 195 -2.97 -21.01 -3.87
CA LEU A 195 -2.63 -20.34 -5.13
C LEU A 195 -1.14 -20.04 -5.21
N LEU A 196 -0.52 -19.58 -4.12
CA LEU A 196 0.93 -19.35 -4.06
C LEU A 196 1.74 -20.64 -4.26
N GLN A 197 1.25 -21.75 -3.74
CA GLN A 197 1.86 -23.05 -3.97
C GLN A 197 1.82 -23.43 -5.46
N LYS A 198 0.67 -23.27 -6.13
CA LYS A 198 0.55 -23.50 -7.58
C LYS A 198 1.46 -22.58 -8.41
N VAL A 199 1.64 -21.32 -7.97
CA VAL A 199 2.59 -20.38 -8.59
C VAL A 199 4.01 -20.94 -8.54
N ARG A 200 4.46 -21.45 -7.37
CA ARG A 200 5.79 -22.07 -7.22
C ARG A 200 5.94 -23.33 -8.08
N GLU A 201 4.92 -24.19 -8.06
CA GLU A 201 4.90 -25.46 -8.86
C GLU A 201 4.96 -25.20 -10.36
N LYS A 202 4.44 -24.05 -10.81
CA LYS A 202 4.56 -23.62 -12.22
C LYS A 202 5.96 -23.10 -12.57
N GLY A 203 6.90 -23.02 -11.63
CA GLY A 203 8.25 -22.54 -11.85
C GLY A 203 8.41 -21.03 -11.83
N ILE A 204 7.52 -20.33 -11.10
CA ILE A 204 7.62 -18.89 -10.85
C ILE A 204 8.34 -18.68 -9.51
N GLU A 205 9.38 -17.85 -9.52
CA GLU A 205 10.08 -17.46 -8.31
C GLU A 205 9.30 -16.40 -7.54
N ILE A 206 9.12 -16.58 -6.23
CA ILE A 206 8.45 -15.62 -5.36
C ILE A 206 9.48 -14.97 -4.46
N LEU A 207 9.59 -13.64 -4.52
CA LEU A 207 10.50 -12.84 -3.70
C LEU A 207 9.72 -11.85 -2.83
N ASP A 208 10.22 -11.61 -1.64
CA ASP A 208 9.62 -10.69 -0.69
C ASP A 208 10.47 -9.42 -0.56
N VAL A 209 9.81 -8.27 -0.65
CA VAL A 209 10.31 -6.96 -0.22
C VAL A 209 9.47 -6.47 0.94
N THR A 210 9.96 -5.49 1.68
CA THR A 210 9.18 -4.84 2.74
C THR A 210 9.00 -3.38 2.40
N LEU A 211 7.77 -2.86 2.48
CA LEU A 211 7.47 -1.43 2.52
C LEU A 211 6.37 -1.23 3.53
N HIS A 212 6.64 -0.41 4.54
CA HIS A 212 5.64 -0.03 5.52
C HIS A 212 4.77 1.10 4.98
N VAL A 213 3.50 0.78 4.74
CA VAL A 213 2.53 1.71 4.16
C VAL A 213 2.08 2.69 5.24
N GLY A 214 2.30 3.98 5.01
CA GLY A 214 1.75 5.05 5.82
C GLY A 214 0.33 5.44 5.38
N LEU A 215 -0.38 6.15 6.25
CA LEU A 215 -1.73 6.66 5.93
C LEU A 215 -1.78 7.69 4.79
N GLY A 216 -0.65 8.26 4.44
CA GLY A 216 -0.58 9.20 3.32
C GLY A 216 -1.11 8.63 2.01
N THR A 217 -1.03 7.32 1.82
CA THR A 217 -1.54 6.61 0.63
C THR A 217 -3.06 6.74 0.46
N PHE A 218 -3.80 6.98 1.56
CA PHE A 218 -5.26 7.15 1.54
C PHE A 218 -5.71 8.61 1.52
N ARG A 219 -4.77 9.56 1.56
CA ARG A 219 -5.12 10.98 1.48
C ARG A 219 -5.35 11.38 0.02
N PRO A 220 -6.44 12.10 -0.27
CA PRO A 220 -6.64 12.63 -1.61
C PRO A 220 -5.55 13.64 -1.96
N VAL A 221 -5.17 13.68 -3.22
CA VAL A 221 -4.31 14.74 -3.75
C VAL A 221 -5.07 16.06 -3.68
N LYS A 222 -4.47 17.09 -3.06
CA LYS A 222 -5.13 18.39 -2.82
C LYS A 222 -4.69 19.49 -3.78
N VAL A 223 -3.76 19.20 -4.68
CA VAL A 223 -3.22 20.15 -5.64
C VAL A 223 -3.89 20.00 -7.00
N GLU A 224 -4.10 21.10 -7.71
CA GLU A 224 -4.62 21.08 -9.09
C GLU A 224 -3.54 20.57 -10.06
N ASN A 225 -2.31 21.06 -9.89
CA ASN A 225 -1.17 20.60 -10.66
C ASN A 225 -0.49 19.40 -10.00
N VAL A 226 -0.60 18.23 -10.61
CA VAL A 226 0.00 16.98 -10.13
C VAL A 226 1.50 17.13 -9.83
N LEU A 227 2.22 17.96 -10.59
CA LEU A 227 3.66 18.17 -10.44
C LEU A 227 4.05 18.88 -9.13
N GLU A 228 3.09 19.50 -8.45
CA GLU A 228 3.28 20.16 -7.15
C GLU A 228 2.97 19.24 -5.98
N HIS A 229 2.50 18.00 -6.26
CA HIS A 229 2.23 17.03 -5.21
C HIS A 229 3.52 16.49 -4.59
N HIS A 230 3.57 16.52 -3.27
CA HIS A 230 4.67 15.93 -2.49
C HIS A 230 4.23 14.59 -1.91
N MET A 231 4.89 13.51 -2.37
CA MET A 231 4.65 12.17 -1.82
C MET A 231 5.18 12.04 -0.40
N HIS A 232 4.42 11.35 0.42
CA HIS A 232 4.88 10.95 1.75
C HIS A 232 6.07 9.99 1.64
N SER A 233 6.96 10.10 2.64
CA SER A 233 8.12 9.22 2.75
C SER A 233 7.70 7.91 3.41
N GLU A 234 8.00 6.77 2.78
CA GLU A 234 7.74 5.43 3.28
C GLU A 234 9.04 4.63 3.34
N TYR A 235 9.20 3.88 4.42
CA TYR A 235 10.38 3.03 4.62
C TYR A 235 10.24 1.73 3.85
N TYR A 236 11.31 1.32 3.15
CA TYR A 236 11.37 0.05 2.46
C TYR A 236 12.68 -0.71 2.70
N GLU A 237 12.61 -2.01 2.52
CA GLU A 237 13.76 -2.92 2.60
C GLU A 237 13.80 -3.87 1.39
N ILE A 238 15.01 -4.07 0.88
CA ILE A 238 15.38 -5.13 -0.06
C ILE A 238 16.62 -5.81 0.49
N SER A 239 16.56 -7.12 0.73
CA SER A 239 17.73 -7.89 1.18
C SER A 239 18.74 -8.10 0.05
N GLU A 240 19.99 -8.42 0.40
CA GLU A 240 21.04 -8.73 -0.57
C GLU A 240 20.66 -9.90 -1.48
N GLU A 241 20.14 -11.00 -0.90
CA GLU A 241 19.67 -12.16 -1.66
C GLU A 241 18.60 -11.78 -2.70
N VAL A 242 17.61 -10.97 -2.30
CA VAL A 242 16.53 -10.53 -3.19
C VAL A 242 17.08 -9.63 -4.29
N ALA A 243 17.98 -8.71 -3.97
CA ALA A 243 18.60 -7.82 -4.96
C ALA A 243 19.40 -8.61 -6.01
N GLU A 244 20.18 -9.60 -5.58
CA GLU A 244 20.95 -10.49 -6.48
C GLU A 244 20.03 -11.28 -7.41
N LYS A 245 18.97 -11.90 -6.89
CA LYS A 245 17.99 -12.67 -7.68
C LYS A 245 17.25 -11.77 -8.70
N LEU A 246 16.87 -10.56 -8.32
CA LEU A 246 16.25 -9.60 -9.22
C LEU A 246 17.21 -9.16 -10.34
N ASN A 247 18.47 -8.89 -10.02
CA ASN A 247 19.48 -8.57 -11.01
C ASN A 247 19.75 -9.74 -11.96
N GLN A 248 19.76 -10.97 -11.44
CA GLN A 248 19.89 -12.18 -12.27
C GLN A 248 18.69 -12.33 -13.22
N ALA A 249 17.47 -12.12 -12.72
CA ALA A 249 16.25 -12.14 -13.53
C ALA A 249 16.34 -11.12 -14.70
N LYS A 250 16.79 -9.88 -14.42
CA LYS A 250 17.00 -8.88 -15.48
C LYS A 250 18.00 -9.32 -16.51
N LYS A 251 19.15 -9.91 -16.11
CA LYS A 251 20.16 -10.44 -17.05
C LYS A 251 19.62 -11.56 -17.93
N GLU A 252 18.76 -12.40 -17.39
CA GLU A 252 18.14 -13.54 -18.07
C GLU A 252 16.90 -13.16 -18.90
N GLY A 253 16.45 -11.89 -18.85
CA GLY A 253 15.25 -11.44 -19.53
C GLY A 253 13.96 -12.02 -18.96
N ARG A 254 13.97 -12.46 -17.69
CA ARG A 254 12.78 -12.93 -16.98
C ARG A 254 11.93 -11.75 -16.55
N ARG A 255 10.60 -11.87 -16.67
CA ARG A 255 9.69 -10.79 -16.25
C ARG A 255 9.68 -10.65 -14.74
N ILE A 256 9.75 -9.41 -14.27
CA ILE A 256 9.55 -9.04 -12.86
C ILE A 256 8.14 -8.47 -12.71
N ILE A 257 7.31 -9.17 -11.96
CA ILE A 257 5.89 -8.85 -11.74
C ILE A 257 5.71 -8.37 -10.31
N ALA A 258 5.34 -7.11 -10.13
CA ALA A 258 5.06 -6.56 -8.81
C ALA A 258 3.64 -6.92 -8.36
N VAL A 259 3.50 -7.37 -7.12
CA VAL A 259 2.21 -7.53 -6.43
C VAL A 259 1.95 -6.30 -5.59
N GLY A 260 1.06 -5.44 -6.07
CA GLY A 260 0.69 -4.17 -5.46
C GLY A 260 1.59 -3.00 -5.85
N THR A 261 1.00 -1.82 -5.74
CA THR A 261 1.70 -0.56 -5.99
C THR A 261 2.84 -0.32 -5.00
N THR A 262 2.78 -0.92 -3.81
CA THR A 262 3.86 -0.86 -2.81
C THR A 262 5.11 -1.59 -3.28
N SER A 263 4.98 -2.82 -3.77
CA SER A 263 6.11 -3.57 -4.36
C SER A 263 6.64 -2.85 -5.61
N CYS A 264 5.75 -2.34 -6.46
CA CYS A 264 6.13 -1.54 -7.63
C CYS A 264 6.98 -0.32 -7.22
N ARG A 265 6.51 0.46 -6.25
CA ARG A 265 7.23 1.65 -5.78
C ARG A 265 8.58 1.31 -5.13
N THR A 266 8.65 0.21 -4.39
CA THR A 266 9.91 -0.28 -3.82
C THR A 266 10.93 -0.61 -4.91
N LEU A 267 10.52 -1.41 -5.88
CA LEU A 267 11.40 -1.85 -6.98
C LEU A 267 11.84 -0.70 -7.86
N GLU A 268 10.91 0.18 -8.24
CA GLU A 268 11.22 1.35 -9.07
C GLU A 268 12.10 2.37 -8.32
N ALA A 269 11.84 2.63 -7.04
CA ALA A 269 12.67 3.54 -6.23
C ALA A 269 14.12 3.04 -6.14
N ASN A 270 14.30 1.75 -5.87
CA ASN A 270 15.61 1.15 -5.73
C ASN A 270 16.35 1.11 -7.09
N HIS A 271 15.72 0.56 -8.12
CA HIS A 271 16.34 0.40 -9.43
C HIS A 271 16.66 1.74 -10.11
N SER A 272 15.77 2.72 -10.02
CA SER A 272 16.00 4.05 -10.60
C SER A 272 17.13 4.82 -9.91
N LYS A 273 17.30 4.61 -8.59
CA LYS A 273 18.35 5.24 -7.81
C LYS A 273 19.74 4.69 -8.10
N TYR A 274 19.85 3.37 -8.25
CA TYR A 274 21.14 2.68 -8.32
C TYR A 274 21.50 2.16 -9.73
N GLY A 275 20.57 2.16 -10.68
CA GLY A 275 20.74 1.57 -12.01
C GLY A 275 20.73 0.04 -12.03
N CYS A 276 20.55 -0.58 -10.88
CA CYS A 276 20.40 -2.01 -10.65
C CYS A 276 19.69 -2.20 -9.31
N PHE A 277 19.28 -3.42 -8.95
CA PHE A 277 18.78 -3.68 -7.62
C PHE A 277 19.93 -3.78 -6.62
N LYS A 278 19.77 -3.13 -5.46
CA LYS A 278 20.72 -3.19 -4.34
C LYS A 278 20.01 -3.48 -3.03
N ALA A 279 20.69 -4.16 -2.14
CA ALA A 279 20.29 -4.25 -0.74
C ALA A 279 20.14 -2.82 -0.18
N ALA A 280 19.00 -2.55 0.45
CA ALA A 280 18.68 -1.24 0.95
C ALA A 280 17.71 -1.30 2.14
N HIS A 281 17.91 -0.38 3.08
CA HIS A 281 17.06 -0.11 4.24
C HIS A 281 16.88 1.40 4.29
N GLU A 282 15.94 1.94 3.54
CA GLU A 282 15.84 3.39 3.35
C GLU A 282 14.42 3.88 3.09
N ASN A 283 14.26 5.20 3.05
CA ASN A 283 12.98 5.81 2.74
C ASN A 283 12.88 6.15 1.27
N THR A 284 11.66 6.06 0.73
CA THR A 284 11.32 6.55 -0.61
C THR A 284 10.12 7.48 -0.57
N ASN A 285 10.18 8.51 -1.38
CA ASN A 285 9.07 9.39 -1.73
C ASN A 285 8.81 9.38 -3.25
N ILE A 286 9.13 8.27 -3.89
CA ILE A 286 8.96 8.13 -5.34
C ILE A 286 7.52 8.44 -5.75
N PHE A 287 7.37 9.35 -6.69
CA PHE A 287 6.10 9.70 -7.29
C PHE A 287 6.10 9.29 -8.78
N ILE A 288 5.27 8.30 -9.11
CA ILE A 288 5.16 7.74 -10.45
C ILE A 288 3.88 8.28 -11.08
N TYR A 289 4.04 8.99 -12.21
CA TYR A 289 2.95 9.54 -13.00
C TYR A 289 3.31 9.49 -14.50
N PRO A 290 2.37 9.74 -15.43
CA PRO A 290 2.65 9.67 -16.88
C PRO A 290 3.88 10.45 -17.29
N GLY A 291 4.75 9.79 -18.06
CA GLY A 291 6.10 10.26 -18.41
C GLY A 291 7.23 9.58 -17.62
N TYR A 292 6.89 8.80 -16.58
CA TYR A 292 7.84 7.94 -15.88
C TYR A 292 8.20 6.72 -16.76
N THR A 293 9.48 6.35 -16.79
CA THR A 293 9.97 5.17 -17.49
C THR A 293 10.24 4.06 -16.48
N PHE A 294 9.46 2.99 -16.53
CA PHE A 294 9.65 1.83 -15.66
C PHE A 294 10.91 1.07 -16.06
N THR A 295 11.72 0.75 -15.08
CA THR A 295 12.97 0.00 -15.24
C THR A 295 13.08 -1.18 -14.28
N GLY A 296 12.35 -1.15 -13.19
CA GLY A 296 12.35 -2.19 -12.15
C GLY A 296 11.38 -3.33 -12.45
N ILE A 297 10.18 -3.03 -12.97
CA ILE A 297 9.13 -4.03 -13.20
C ILE A 297 8.72 -4.13 -14.67
N ASP A 298 8.13 -5.28 -15.02
CA ASP A 298 7.59 -5.56 -16.36
C ASP A 298 6.06 -5.64 -16.36
N ALA A 299 5.46 -6.05 -15.25
CA ALA A 299 4.01 -6.19 -15.09
C ALA A 299 3.59 -5.89 -13.62
N LEU A 300 2.31 -5.64 -13.43
CA LEU A 300 1.75 -5.23 -12.14
C LEU A 300 0.42 -5.93 -11.87
N ILE A 301 0.29 -6.56 -10.71
CA ILE A 301 -0.98 -6.98 -10.12
C ILE A 301 -1.41 -5.91 -9.13
N THR A 302 -2.61 -5.37 -9.26
CA THR A 302 -3.09 -4.28 -8.41
C THR A 302 -4.60 -4.33 -8.20
N ASN A 303 -5.13 -3.51 -7.28
CA ASN A 303 -6.56 -3.26 -7.16
C ASN A 303 -6.99 -2.10 -8.07
N PHE A 304 -8.28 -1.84 -8.16
CA PHE A 304 -8.81 -0.60 -8.74
C PHE A 304 -8.69 0.53 -7.72
N HIS A 305 -8.29 1.71 -8.18
CA HIS A 305 -7.91 2.86 -7.35
C HIS A 305 -8.90 4.01 -7.44
N LEU A 306 -8.90 4.90 -6.43
CA LEU A 306 -9.72 6.12 -6.37
C LEU A 306 -9.47 7.08 -7.52
N PRO A 307 -10.50 7.79 -8.00
CA PRO A 307 -10.32 8.93 -8.89
C PRO A 307 -9.35 9.95 -8.29
N LYS A 308 -8.60 10.64 -9.14
CA LYS A 308 -7.63 11.69 -8.78
C LYS A 308 -6.56 11.24 -7.77
N SER A 309 -6.31 9.93 -7.63
CA SER A 309 -5.30 9.41 -6.72
C SER A 309 -3.94 9.24 -7.38
N THR A 310 -2.88 9.30 -6.56
CA THR A 310 -1.50 8.99 -7.01
C THR A 310 -1.38 7.58 -7.60
N LEU A 311 -2.27 6.67 -7.19
CA LEU A 311 -2.27 5.28 -7.66
C LEU A 311 -2.86 5.14 -9.07
N VAL A 312 -3.91 5.91 -9.42
CA VAL A 312 -4.40 5.98 -10.80
C VAL A 312 -3.32 6.57 -11.71
N MET A 313 -2.55 7.56 -11.21
CA MET A 313 -1.42 8.12 -11.95
C MET A 313 -0.33 7.10 -12.21
N LEU A 314 0.01 6.26 -11.21
CA LEU A 314 0.99 5.19 -11.34
C LEU A 314 0.60 4.15 -12.40
N VAL A 315 -0.62 3.63 -12.34
CA VAL A 315 -1.09 2.66 -13.34
C VAL A 315 -1.23 3.29 -14.73
N SER A 316 -1.60 4.58 -14.80
CA SER A 316 -1.62 5.36 -16.04
C SER A 316 -0.23 5.58 -16.64
N ALA A 317 0.80 5.68 -15.79
CA ALA A 317 2.18 5.74 -16.25
C ALA A 317 2.64 4.40 -16.85
N LEU A 318 2.14 3.26 -16.32
CA LEU A 318 2.52 1.92 -16.76
C LEU A 318 1.84 1.51 -18.09
N ALA A 319 0.55 1.76 -18.22
CA ALA A 319 -0.26 1.26 -19.33
C ALA A 319 -0.76 2.34 -20.30
N GLY A 320 -0.48 3.61 -20.01
CA GLY A 320 -1.10 4.73 -20.70
C GLY A 320 -2.42 5.15 -20.06
N ARG A 321 -2.61 6.46 -19.92
CA ARG A 321 -3.79 7.04 -19.27
C ARG A 321 -5.10 6.63 -19.96
N GLU A 322 -5.14 6.65 -21.28
CA GLU A 322 -6.35 6.33 -22.04
C GLU A 322 -6.76 4.86 -21.85
N HIS A 323 -5.80 3.92 -21.88
CA HIS A 323 -6.06 2.51 -21.61
C HIS A 323 -6.62 2.29 -20.21
N ILE A 324 -6.03 2.95 -19.20
CA ILE A 324 -6.48 2.84 -17.81
C ILE A 324 -7.88 3.42 -17.62
N LEU A 325 -8.15 4.63 -18.11
CA LEU A 325 -9.47 5.24 -17.94
C LEU A 325 -10.55 4.45 -18.68
N ASN A 326 -10.24 3.91 -19.87
CA ASN A 326 -11.15 3.00 -20.58
C ASN A 326 -11.39 1.70 -19.79
N ALA A 327 -10.35 1.06 -19.28
CA ALA A 327 -10.46 -0.14 -18.44
C ALA A 327 -11.30 0.14 -17.17
N TYR A 328 -11.13 1.30 -16.53
CA TYR A 328 -11.90 1.70 -15.35
C TYR A 328 -13.38 1.95 -15.69
N LYS A 329 -13.65 2.58 -16.83
CA LYS A 329 -15.02 2.73 -17.33
C LYS A 329 -15.70 1.38 -17.58
N ILE A 330 -14.98 0.43 -18.19
CA ILE A 330 -15.46 -0.96 -18.35
C ILE A 330 -15.71 -1.60 -16.99
N ALA A 331 -14.78 -1.45 -16.03
CA ALA A 331 -14.93 -2.00 -14.68
C ALA A 331 -16.17 -1.45 -13.95
N VAL A 332 -16.46 -0.16 -14.06
CA VAL A 332 -17.68 0.46 -13.49
C VAL A 332 -18.93 -0.12 -14.15
N ASN A 333 -18.97 -0.19 -15.49
CA ASN A 333 -20.12 -0.71 -16.23
C ASN A 333 -20.38 -2.20 -15.92
N GLU A 334 -19.32 -2.99 -15.79
CA GLU A 334 -19.35 -4.42 -15.45
C GLU A 334 -19.48 -4.68 -13.94
N LYS A 335 -19.65 -3.62 -13.13
CA LYS A 335 -19.81 -3.69 -11.67
C LYS A 335 -18.70 -4.46 -10.96
N TYR A 336 -17.46 -4.16 -11.32
CA TYR A 336 -16.32 -4.57 -10.51
C TYR A 336 -16.36 -3.90 -9.15
N ARG A 337 -15.78 -4.56 -8.16
CA ARG A 337 -15.61 -4.01 -6.82
C ARG A 337 -14.31 -3.24 -6.73
N PHE A 338 -14.33 -2.09 -6.08
CA PHE A 338 -13.19 -1.16 -6.02
C PHE A 338 -12.53 -1.17 -4.64
N PHE A 339 -11.26 -0.75 -4.60
CA PHE A 339 -10.38 -0.56 -3.42
C PHE A 339 -9.94 -1.84 -2.72
N SER A 340 -9.62 -1.72 -1.40
CA SER A 340 -8.88 -2.71 -0.61
C SER A 340 -9.48 -4.11 -0.63
N PHE A 341 -10.81 -4.22 -0.56
CA PHE A 341 -11.53 -5.49 -0.62
C PHE A 341 -12.20 -5.73 -1.98
N GLY A 342 -11.84 -4.92 -2.95
CA GLY A 342 -12.37 -5.00 -4.30
C GLY A 342 -11.76 -6.12 -5.13
N ASP A 343 -11.90 -5.97 -6.44
CA ASP A 343 -11.37 -6.87 -7.45
C ASP A 343 -9.96 -6.46 -7.88
N ALA A 344 -9.32 -7.30 -8.66
CA ALA A 344 -7.95 -7.12 -9.10
C ALA A 344 -7.84 -6.73 -10.57
N MET A 345 -6.71 -6.12 -10.91
CA MET A 345 -6.25 -5.87 -12.27
C MET A 345 -4.85 -6.46 -12.45
N PHE A 346 -4.59 -7.10 -13.57
CA PHE A 346 -3.26 -7.50 -14.01
C PHE A 346 -2.89 -6.74 -15.27
N ILE A 347 -1.87 -5.90 -15.17
CA ILE A 347 -1.35 -5.07 -16.26
C ILE A 347 -0.04 -5.68 -16.75
N HIS A 348 0.02 -6.11 -18.02
CA HIS A 348 1.18 -6.85 -18.54
C HIS A 348 1.60 -6.45 -19.95
#